data_4626f33f1c641c4342cea3721e54826d
#
_entry.id   4626f33f1c641c4342cea3721e54826d
#
_cell.length_a   1.000
_cell.length_b   1.000
_cell.length_c   1.000
_cell.angle_alpha   90.00
_cell.angle_beta   90.00
_cell.angle_gamma   90.00
#
_symmetry.space_group_name_H-M   'P 1'
#
loop_
_entity.id
_entity.type
_entity.pdbx_description
1 polymer ?
#
loop_
_entity_poly.entity_id
_entity_poly.type
_entity_poly.pdbx_seq_one_letter_code
_entity_poly.pdbx_strand_id
1 'polypeptide(L)'
;MYDLLVHAGEVRPVAGNTDGSYLTQKSNFGLIFGVIQLCSGMGTVFLDQGYWQRAIASRPTTAVRGYIMGGFAWYAIPFGFATTLGLAAVALTDNPNFPTYPDNMTTSQVSSGLSAPFGAAALLGKNGAIALLLTLFMAVTSSSSSELIAVSSILTFDVYKVYIKPTATPKDLIFVSHIMICFFGLVMAAFACIWNAIGIDLGWLFLVMGLLIGGAVFPAAFAVTWQGQTRAGAISGALVGLAAGLTAWLVEAKVYYGELTVATTGASYPTLAGNMAGVLTGLIVTCVVSWIKPDKFDWSITRDINAPSSLYGDVAPSVNPDVLGGDATTTTAPGHEGPSHNAELPTVLDEEKDEAEDKAFLENPQSLQRTYIFALVLSIVLSLSMDVIIPIPMFLSHYIYSKSFFTFYVVVSFIWVFAALFMCGILPIWETREFWKDLFGEIFGRKKLVEGTSPSPGKSSSQTLGSQSPTHIKETADQVKA
;
A
#
# COMPACT_ATOMS: atom_id res chain seq x y z
N MET A 1 -21.82 -21.35 -17.65
CA MET A 1 -21.26 -20.00 -17.65
C MET A 1 -20.65 -19.62 -19.01
N TYR A 2 -19.75 -20.41 -19.61
CA TYR A 2 -19.16 -20.11 -20.92
C TYR A 2 -20.23 -19.81 -21.98
N ASP A 3 -21.16 -20.74 -22.20
CA ASP A 3 -22.21 -20.60 -23.23
C ASP A 3 -23.15 -19.41 -22.98
N LEU A 4 -23.40 -19.06 -21.70
CA LEU A 4 -24.15 -17.85 -21.32
C LEU A 4 -23.40 -16.57 -21.66
N LEU A 5 -22.07 -16.54 -21.52
CA LEU A 5 -21.25 -15.38 -21.87
C LEU A 5 -21.12 -15.23 -23.38
N VAL A 6 -21.07 -16.31 -24.13
CA VAL A 6 -21.15 -16.29 -25.61
C VAL A 6 -22.49 -15.65 -26.05
N HIS A 7 -23.60 -16.17 -25.52
CA HIS A 7 -24.94 -15.64 -25.80
C HIS A 7 -25.06 -14.16 -25.39
N ALA A 8 -24.52 -13.77 -24.23
CA ALA A 8 -24.52 -12.37 -23.80
C ALA A 8 -23.76 -11.48 -24.78
N GLY A 9 -22.63 -11.94 -25.36
CA GLY A 9 -21.89 -11.21 -26.40
C GLY A 9 -22.68 -11.04 -27.71
N GLU A 10 -23.49 -12.00 -28.08
CA GLU A 10 -24.37 -11.93 -29.25
C GLU A 10 -25.53 -10.93 -29.06
N VAL A 11 -26.16 -10.95 -27.88
CA VAL A 11 -27.33 -10.10 -27.56
C VAL A 11 -26.93 -8.69 -27.13
N ARG A 12 -25.83 -8.57 -26.41
CA ARG A 12 -25.32 -7.31 -25.82
C ARG A 12 -23.83 -7.14 -26.10
N PRO A 13 -23.44 -6.91 -27.37
CA PRO A 13 -22.03 -6.80 -27.73
C PRO A 13 -21.35 -5.61 -27.03
N VAL A 14 -20.12 -5.82 -26.57
CA VAL A 14 -19.32 -4.79 -25.91
C VAL A 14 -18.55 -4.00 -26.96
N ALA A 15 -18.80 -2.70 -27.04
CA ALA A 15 -18.09 -1.82 -27.96
C ALA A 15 -16.57 -1.80 -27.67
N GLY A 16 -15.75 -2.00 -28.71
CA GLY A 16 -14.29 -2.00 -28.59
C GLY A 16 -13.66 -3.34 -28.20
N ASN A 17 -14.47 -4.37 -27.93
CA ASN A 17 -14.02 -5.74 -27.79
C ASN A 17 -14.02 -6.47 -29.15
N THR A 18 -13.18 -7.50 -29.31
CA THR A 18 -13.23 -8.38 -30.49
C THR A 18 -14.60 -9.03 -30.58
N ASP A 19 -15.29 -8.83 -31.70
CA ASP A 19 -16.64 -9.35 -31.97
C ASP A 19 -17.67 -9.05 -30.86
N GLY A 20 -17.46 -7.99 -30.09
CA GLY A 20 -18.32 -7.66 -28.94
C GLY A 20 -18.27 -8.65 -27.78
N SER A 21 -17.34 -9.59 -27.79
CA SER A 21 -17.27 -10.69 -26.85
C SER A 21 -16.86 -10.26 -25.44
N TYR A 22 -17.44 -10.90 -24.41
CA TYR A 22 -16.98 -10.83 -23.02
C TYR A 22 -15.79 -11.77 -22.73
N LEU A 23 -15.46 -12.65 -23.66
CA LEU A 23 -14.43 -13.70 -23.52
C LEU A 23 -13.17 -13.34 -24.28
N THR A 24 -12.65 -12.15 -24.10
CA THR A 24 -11.45 -11.68 -24.80
C THR A 24 -10.64 -10.70 -23.94
N GLN A 25 -9.32 -10.69 -24.15
CA GLN A 25 -8.45 -9.64 -23.60
C GLN A 25 -8.41 -8.41 -24.52
N LYS A 26 -8.87 -8.52 -25.77
CA LYS A 26 -8.94 -7.38 -26.68
C LYS A 26 -10.15 -6.51 -26.32
N SER A 27 -9.92 -5.60 -25.40
CA SER A 27 -10.88 -4.59 -24.98
C SER A 27 -10.22 -3.22 -24.95
N ASN A 28 -10.75 -2.27 -25.73
CA ASN A 28 -10.21 -0.90 -25.74
C ASN A 28 -10.41 -0.24 -24.37
N PHE A 29 -11.58 -0.42 -23.76
CA PHE A 29 -11.84 0.08 -22.41
C PHE A 29 -10.90 -0.57 -21.37
N GLY A 30 -10.70 -1.89 -21.47
CA GLY A 30 -9.79 -2.63 -20.58
C GLY A 30 -8.36 -2.12 -20.67
N LEU A 31 -7.86 -1.80 -21.88
CA LEU A 31 -6.52 -1.23 -22.07
C LEU A 31 -6.42 0.16 -21.43
N ILE A 32 -7.38 1.05 -21.69
CA ILE A 32 -7.42 2.39 -21.12
C ILE A 32 -7.47 2.32 -19.59
N PHE A 33 -8.35 1.47 -19.07
CA PHE A 33 -8.49 1.24 -17.63
C PHE A 33 -7.19 0.71 -17.02
N GLY A 34 -6.50 -0.23 -17.68
CA GLY A 34 -5.20 -0.75 -17.25
C GLY A 34 -4.14 0.33 -17.12
N VAL A 35 -4.04 1.25 -18.08
CA VAL A 35 -3.10 2.37 -18.02
C VAL A 35 -3.46 3.35 -16.89
N ILE A 36 -4.75 3.68 -16.72
CA ILE A 36 -5.21 4.51 -15.60
C ILE A 36 -4.85 3.84 -14.26
N GLN A 37 -5.05 2.52 -14.14
CA GLN A 37 -4.74 1.78 -12.93
C GLN A 37 -3.24 1.69 -12.64
N LEU A 38 -2.41 1.62 -13.66
CA LEU A 38 -0.96 1.71 -13.48
C LEU A 38 -0.57 3.06 -12.85
N CYS A 39 -1.11 4.16 -13.37
CA CYS A 39 -0.86 5.50 -12.83
C CYS A 39 -1.36 5.64 -11.38
N SER A 40 -2.61 5.23 -11.11
CA SER A 40 -3.22 5.36 -9.79
C SER A 40 -2.62 4.41 -8.77
N GLY A 41 -2.27 3.19 -9.17
CA GLY A 41 -1.61 2.19 -8.31
C GLY A 41 -0.22 2.63 -7.88
N MET A 42 0.59 3.18 -8.79
CA MET A 42 1.86 3.80 -8.42
C MET A 42 1.65 4.95 -7.43
N GLY A 43 0.65 5.80 -7.66
CA GLY A 43 0.29 6.89 -6.75
C GLY A 43 -0.05 6.40 -5.36
N THR A 44 -0.94 5.44 -5.25
CA THR A 44 -1.35 4.86 -3.97
C THR A 44 -0.15 4.26 -3.22
N VAL A 45 0.68 3.44 -3.88
CA VAL A 45 1.80 2.76 -3.21
C VAL A 45 2.87 3.75 -2.73
N PHE A 46 3.22 4.78 -3.52
CA PHE A 46 4.26 5.72 -3.14
C PHE A 46 3.80 6.83 -2.19
N LEU A 47 2.52 7.17 -2.17
CA LEU A 47 2.03 8.35 -1.46
C LEU A 47 1.17 8.02 -0.24
N ASP A 48 0.72 6.78 -0.10
CA ASP A 48 0.00 6.35 1.10
C ASP A 48 0.96 6.13 2.27
N GLN A 49 0.83 7.00 3.26
CA GLN A 49 1.62 6.96 4.49
C GLN A 49 1.43 5.65 5.28
N GLY A 50 0.29 5.00 5.17
CA GLY A 50 0.01 3.73 5.85
C GLY A 50 0.97 2.60 5.44
N TYR A 51 1.41 2.57 4.18
CA TYR A 51 2.42 1.61 3.72
C TYR A 51 3.80 1.89 4.35
N TRP A 52 4.24 3.15 4.31
CA TRP A 52 5.54 3.55 4.84
C TRP A 52 5.66 3.33 6.34
N GLN A 53 4.65 3.70 7.13
CA GLN A 53 4.64 3.49 8.58
C GLN A 53 4.83 2.02 8.96
N ARG A 54 4.13 1.12 8.28
CA ARG A 54 4.24 -0.33 8.53
C ARG A 54 5.59 -0.88 8.09
N ALA A 55 6.11 -0.41 6.95
CA ALA A 55 7.43 -0.82 6.46
C ALA A 55 8.54 -0.38 7.44
N ILE A 56 8.50 0.87 7.90
CA ILE A 56 9.48 1.43 8.83
C ILE A 56 9.42 0.74 10.20
N ALA A 57 8.22 0.40 10.68
CA ALA A 57 8.04 -0.31 11.95
C ALA A 57 8.44 -1.80 11.93
N SER A 58 8.77 -2.35 10.77
CA SER A 58 9.08 -3.77 10.58
C SER A 58 10.55 -3.97 10.25
N ARG A 59 11.10 -5.17 10.57
CA ARG A 59 12.44 -5.55 10.12
C ARG A 59 12.47 -5.64 8.59
N PRO A 60 13.44 -4.99 7.89
CA PRO A 60 13.48 -4.92 6.44
C PRO A 60 13.40 -6.28 5.73
N THR A 61 14.13 -7.29 6.20
CA THR A 61 14.12 -8.64 5.59
C THR A 61 12.78 -9.35 5.69
N THR A 62 12.04 -9.14 6.77
CA THR A 62 10.70 -9.70 6.98
C THR A 62 9.64 -8.87 6.27
N ALA A 63 9.74 -7.55 6.34
CA ALA A 63 8.82 -6.62 5.69
C ALA A 63 8.74 -6.87 4.18
N VAL A 64 9.88 -6.95 3.50
CA VAL A 64 9.95 -7.17 2.04
C VAL A 64 9.21 -8.45 1.64
N ARG A 65 9.44 -9.56 2.36
CA ARG A 65 8.74 -10.83 2.09
C ARG A 65 7.24 -10.69 2.32
N GLY A 66 6.84 -10.04 3.43
CA GLY A 66 5.44 -9.78 3.77
C GLY A 66 4.74 -8.96 2.69
N TYR A 67 5.36 -7.89 2.18
CA TYR A 67 4.79 -7.06 1.11
C TYR A 67 4.64 -7.83 -0.21
N ILE A 68 5.62 -8.65 -0.59
CA ILE A 68 5.53 -9.48 -1.80
C ILE A 68 4.39 -10.50 -1.67
N MET A 69 4.30 -11.21 -0.53
CA MET A 69 3.22 -12.16 -0.27
C MET A 69 1.86 -11.46 -0.22
N GLY A 70 1.79 -10.26 0.37
CA GLY A 70 0.58 -9.44 0.40
C GLY A 70 0.11 -9.03 -0.99
N GLY A 71 1.03 -8.60 -1.87
CA GLY A 71 0.73 -8.28 -3.27
C GLY A 71 0.21 -9.50 -4.04
N PHE A 72 0.83 -10.66 -3.86
CA PHE A 72 0.35 -11.91 -4.44
C PHE A 72 -1.06 -12.29 -3.97
N ALA A 73 -1.31 -12.18 -2.68
CA ALA A 73 -2.61 -12.48 -2.10
C ALA A 73 -3.68 -11.48 -2.56
N TRP A 74 -3.31 -10.20 -2.64
CA TRP A 74 -4.22 -9.15 -3.11
C TRP A 74 -4.74 -9.41 -4.52
N TYR A 75 -3.90 -9.94 -5.41
CA TYR A 75 -4.28 -10.22 -6.80
C TYR A 75 -5.47 -11.21 -6.92
N ALA A 76 -5.73 -12.02 -5.90
CA ALA A 76 -6.92 -12.87 -5.84
C ALA A 76 -8.24 -12.08 -5.92
N ILE A 77 -8.25 -10.82 -5.48
CA ILE A 77 -9.46 -9.98 -5.47
C ILE A 77 -9.85 -9.55 -6.89
N PRO A 78 -9.01 -8.84 -7.68
CA PRO A 78 -9.40 -8.48 -9.04
C PRO A 78 -9.53 -9.70 -9.96
N PHE A 79 -8.58 -10.65 -9.87
CA PHE A 79 -8.50 -11.79 -10.77
C PHE A 79 -9.57 -12.87 -10.49
N GLY A 80 -9.73 -13.26 -9.24
CA GLY A 80 -10.68 -14.32 -8.85
C GLY A 80 -12.06 -13.79 -8.51
N PHE A 81 -12.14 -12.89 -7.54
CA PHE A 81 -13.41 -12.45 -6.96
C PHE A 81 -14.17 -11.46 -7.86
N ALA A 82 -13.55 -10.34 -8.24
CA ALA A 82 -14.21 -9.30 -9.02
C ALA A 82 -14.57 -9.77 -10.43
N THR A 83 -13.64 -10.46 -11.11
CA THR A 83 -13.88 -11.00 -12.46
C THR A 83 -14.99 -12.06 -12.44
N THR A 84 -14.98 -12.97 -11.47
CA THR A 84 -16.00 -14.02 -11.36
C THR A 84 -17.38 -13.44 -11.14
N LEU A 85 -17.53 -12.47 -10.23
CA LEU A 85 -18.82 -11.83 -9.94
C LEU A 85 -19.28 -10.94 -11.10
N GLY A 86 -18.36 -10.22 -11.75
CA GLY A 86 -18.68 -9.42 -12.94
C GLY A 86 -19.18 -10.28 -14.10
N LEU A 87 -18.47 -11.37 -14.41
CA LEU A 87 -18.90 -12.31 -15.45
C LEU A 87 -20.19 -13.05 -15.05
N ALA A 88 -20.40 -13.35 -13.77
CA ALA A 88 -21.65 -13.93 -13.29
C ALA A 88 -22.82 -12.97 -13.48
N ALA A 89 -22.66 -11.67 -13.20
CA ALA A 89 -23.68 -10.67 -13.43
C ALA A 89 -24.07 -10.60 -14.90
N VAL A 90 -23.09 -10.59 -15.83
CA VAL A 90 -23.35 -10.62 -17.28
C VAL A 90 -24.07 -11.90 -17.70
N ALA A 91 -23.59 -13.06 -17.23
CA ALA A 91 -24.17 -14.35 -17.60
C ALA A 91 -25.59 -14.57 -17.08
N LEU A 92 -25.96 -13.88 -15.98
CA LEU A 92 -27.24 -14.05 -15.30
C LEU A 92 -28.23 -12.91 -15.55
N THR A 93 -27.89 -11.92 -16.38
CA THR A 93 -28.77 -10.77 -16.67
C THR A 93 -30.16 -11.21 -17.16
N ASP A 94 -30.24 -12.27 -17.96
CA ASP A 94 -31.52 -12.81 -18.48
C ASP A 94 -32.18 -13.83 -17.54
N ASN A 95 -31.65 -14.04 -16.34
CA ASN A 95 -32.23 -14.94 -15.35
C ASN A 95 -33.37 -14.21 -14.59
N PRO A 96 -34.56 -14.83 -14.44
CA PRO A 96 -35.66 -14.24 -13.68
C PRO A 96 -35.33 -13.87 -12.22
N ASN A 97 -34.31 -14.48 -11.63
CA ASN A 97 -33.83 -14.13 -10.28
C ASN A 97 -32.86 -12.96 -10.27
N PHE A 98 -32.48 -12.42 -11.44
CA PHE A 98 -31.59 -11.25 -11.46
C PHE A 98 -32.35 -9.98 -11.06
N PRO A 99 -31.82 -9.13 -10.16
CA PRO A 99 -32.59 -8.04 -9.53
C PRO A 99 -33.21 -7.04 -10.50
N THR A 100 -32.65 -6.87 -11.69
CA THR A 100 -33.19 -5.92 -12.70
C THR A 100 -34.00 -6.60 -13.80
N TYR A 101 -34.16 -7.95 -13.77
CA TYR A 101 -34.91 -8.67 -14.80
C TYR A 101 -36.34 -8.10 -14.96
N PRO A 102 -36.85 -7.90 -16.20
CA PRO A 102 -36.25 -8.25 -17.51
C PRO A 102 -35.28 -7.18 -18.07
N ASP A 103 -35.09 -6.08 -17.39
CA ASP A 103 -34.27 -4.97 -17.87
C ASP A 103 -32.76 -5.19 -17.60
N ASN A 104 -31.93 -4.55 -18.42
CA ASN A 104 -30.50 -4.51 -18.18
C ASN A 104 -30.17 -3.55 -17.01
N MET A 105 -29.02 -3.77 -16.38
CA MET A 105 -28.47 -2.79 -15.43
C MET A 105 -28.25 -1.44 -16.12
N THR A 106 -28.61 -0.37 -15.44
CA THR A 106 -28.30 0.99 -15.91
C THR A 106 -26.81 1.29 -15.76
N THR A 107 -26.28 2.23 -16.56
CA THR A 107 -24.89 2.68 -16.46
C THR A 107 -24.56 3.15 -15.04
N SER A 108 -25.48 3.86 -14.38
CA SER A 108 -25.28 4.32 -13.00
C SER A 108 -25.20 3.15 -12.00
N GLN A 109 -26.00 2.10 -12.17
CA GLN A 109 -25.91 0.90 -11.33
C GLN A 109 -24.58 0.17 -11.50
N VAL A 110 -24.08 0.06 -12.74
CA VAL A 110 -22.77 -0.55 -13.03
C VAL A 110 -21.64 0.29 -12.43
N SER A 111 -21.67 1.60 -12.65
CA SER A 111 -20.68 2.55 -12.15
C SER A 111 -20.67 2.66 -10.61
N SER A 112 -21.82 2.46 -9.97
CA SER A 112 -21.93 2.36 -8.52
C SER A 112 -21.45 1.01 -7.95
N GLY A 113 -20.98 0.07 -8.78
CA GLY A 113 -20.44 -1.22 -8.35
C GLY A 113 -21.48 -2.29 -8.01
N LEU A 114 -22.73 -2.15 -8.45
CA LEU A 114 -23.82 -3.08 -8.11
C LEU A 114 -23.78 -4.40 -8.88
N SER A 115 -22.90 -4.57 -9.86
CA SER A 115 -22.77 -5.83 -10.62
C SER A 115 -22.48 -7.02 -9.73
N ALA A 116 -21.54 -6.91 -8.79
CA ALA A 116 -21.17 -7.98 -7.90
C ALA A 116 -22.30 -8.38 -6.92
N PRO A 117 -22.95 -7.43 -6.21
CA PRO A 117 -24.12 -7.73 -5.39
C PRO A 117 -25.30 -8.36 -6.15
N PHE A 118 -25.57 -7.90 -7.37
CA PHE A 118 -26.65 -8.45 -8.19
C PHE A 118 -26.36 -9.85 -8.68
N GLY A 119 -25.10 -10.12 -9.13
CA GLY A 119 -24.66 -11.46 -9.46
C GLY A 119 -24.75 -12.44 -8.28
N ALA A 120 -24.31 -12.02 -7.10
CA ALA A 120 -24.41 -12.80 -5.89
C ALA A 120 -25.87 -13.03 -5.45
N ALA A 121 -26.71 -12.02 -5.57
CA ALA A 121 -28.15 -12.14 -5.25
C ALA A 121 -28.87 -13.07 -6.23
N ALA A 122 -28.53 -13.05 -7.52
CA ALA A 122 -29.09 -13.98 -8.51
C ALA A 122 -28.70 -15.43 -8.25
N LEU A 123 -27.47 -15.68 -7.75
CA LEU A 123 -26.96 -17.03 -7.45
C LEU A 123 -27.46 -17.59 -6.11
N LEU A 124 -27.44 -16.79 -5.06
CA LEU A 124 -27.63 -17.23 -3.66
C LEU A 124 -28.83 -16.54 -2.98
N GLY A 125 -29.61 -15.76 -3.73
CA GLY A 125 -30.72 -14.99 -3.20
C GLY A 125 -30.30 -14.00 -2.12
N LYS A 126 -31.16 -13.83 -1.11
CA LYS A 126 -30.90 -12.92 0.03
C LYS A 126 -29.57 -13.21 0.75
N ASN A 127 -29.17 -14.47 0.84
CA ASN A 127 -27.92 -14.84 1.51
C ASN A 127 -26.68 -14.34 0.77
N GLY A 128 -26.71 -14.34 -0.57
CA GLY A 128 -25.64 -13.75 -1.40
C GLY A 128 -25.51 -12.25 -1.19
N ALA A 129 -26.64 -11.54 -1.17
CA ALA A 129 -26.64 -10.10 -0.90
C ALA A 129 -26.11 -9.75 0.51
N ILE A 130 -26.50 -10.52 1.53
CA ILE A 130 -26.00 -10.35 2.91
C ILE A 130 -24.50 -10.63 2.99
N ALA A 131 -24.01 -11.70 2.36
CA ALA A 131 -22.60 -12.04 2.36
C ALA A 131 -21.74 -10.94 1.72
N LEU A 132 -22.19 -10.38 0.59
CA LEU A 132 -21.50 -9.24 -0.06
C LEU A 132 -21.54 -7.97 0.80
N LEU A 133 -22.67 -7.67 1.44
CA LEU A 133 -22.80 -6.53 2.33
C LEU A 133 -21.82 -6.64 3.52
N LEU A 134 -21.71 -7.82 4.13
CA LEU A 134 -20.77 -8.07 5.21
C LEU A 134 -19.33 -7.95 4.73
N THR A 135 -19.00 -8.50 3.56
CA THR A 135 -17.67 -8.37 2.97
C THR A 135 -17.31 -6.91 2.72
N LEU A 136 -18.23 -6.14 2.15
CA LEU A 136 -18.05 -4.70 1.92
C LEU A 136 -17.85 -3.94 3.24
N PHE A 137 -18.68 -4.22 4.25
CA PHE A 137 -18.53 -3.59 5.57
C PHE A 137 -17.16 -3.86 6.20
N MET A 138 -16.69 -5.11 6.15
CA MET A 138 -15.36 -5.48 6.66
C MET A 138 -14.24 -4.78 5.88
N ALA A 139 -14.33 -4.72 4.55
CA ALA A 139 -13.35 -4.06 3.70
C ALA A 139 -13.28 -2.56 3.97
N VAL A 140 -14.44 -1.87 4.03
CA VAL A 140 -14.52 -0.43 4.32
C VAL A 140 -13.98 -0.13 5.72
N THR A 141 -14.35 -0.91 6.73
CA THR A 141 -13.86 -0.72 8.10
C THR A 141 -12.35 -0.88 8.19
N SER A 142 -11.79 -1.90 7.53
CA SER A 142 -10.35 -2.13 7.48
C SER A 142 -9.59 -0.97 6.82
N SER A 143 -10.03 -0.54 5.64
CA SER A 143 -9.40 0.56 4.90
C SER A 143 -9.51 1.88 5.65
N SER A 144 -10.71 2.23 6.13
CA SER A 144 -10.95 3.48 6.86
C SER A 144 -10.12 3.56 8.14
N SER A 145 -9.98 2.47 8.89
CA SER A 145 -9.14 2.47 10.09
C SER A 145 -7.65 2.71 9.77
N SER A 146 -7.15 2.15 8.67
CA SER A 146 -5.79 2.39 8.19
C SER A 146 -5.57 3.86 7.85
N GLU A 147 -6.48 4.46 7.08
CA GLU A 147 -6.40 5.87 6.69
C GLU A 147 -6.53 6.83 7.88
N LEU A 148 -7.40 6.53 8.83
CA LEU A 148 -7.51 7.31 10.08
C LEU A 148 -6.18 7.37 10.83
N ILE A 149 -5.46 6.25 10.93
CA ILE A 149 -4.14 6.18 11.57
C ILE A 149 -3.09 6.94 10.74
N ALA A 150 -3.03 6.71 9.44
CA ALA A 150 -2.06 7.33 8.55
C ALA A 150 -2.17 8.86 8.55
N VAL A 151 -3.38 9.39 8.33
CA VAL A 151 -3.61 10.84 8.28
C VAL A 151 -3.45 11.51 9.66
N SER A 152 -3.94 10.86 10.72
CA SER A 152 -3.75 11.40 12.08
C SER A 152 -2.26 11.49 12.45
N SER A 153 -1.46 10.55 11.97
CA SER A 153 -0.01 10.56 12.17
C SER A 153 0.64 11.76 11.47
N ILE A 154 0.33 12.00 10.18
CA ILE A 154 0.81 13.17 9.45
C ILE A 154 0.41 14.47 10.18
N LEU A 155 -0.88 14.60 10.53
CA LEU A 155 -1.38 15.80 11.20
C LEU A 155 -0.74 16.02 12.58
N THR A 156 -0.41 14.94 13.30
CA THR A 156 0.19 15.01 14.63
C THR A 156 1.69 15.27 14.58
N PHE A 157 2.43 14.49 13.78
CA PHE A 157 3.89 14.52 13.78
C PHE A 157 4.45 15.54 12.81
N ASP A 158 3.91 15.63 11.58
CA ASP A 158 4.46 16.49 10.54
C ASP A 158 3.88 17.90 10.59
N VAL A 159 2.63 18.06 11.07
CA VAL A 159 2.00 19.39 11.16
C VAL A 159 2.06 19.92 12.58
N TYR A 160 1.44 19.25 13.56
CA TYR A 160 1.32 19.80 14.92
C TYR A 160 2.67 19.91 15.61
N LYS A 161 3.47 18.83 15.63
CA LYS A 161 4.78 18.82 16.30
C LYS A 161 5.79 19.72 15.62
N VAL A 162 5.78 19.83 14.29
CA VAL A 162 6.78 20.64 13.55
C VAL A 162 6.42 22.12 13.56
N TYR A 163 5.16 22.48 13.31
CA TYR A 163 4.76 23.87 13.08
C TYR A 163 3.99 24.53 14.22
N ILE A 164 3.25 23.76 15.05
CA ILE A 164 2.37 24.32 16.08
C ILE A 164 3.04 24.26 17.45
N LYS A 165 3.54 23.10 17.87
CA LYS A 165 4.15 22.90 19.19
C LYS A 165 5.39 22.00 19.10
N PRO A 166 6.57 22.55 18.73
CA PRO A 166 7.82 21.78 18.64
C PRO A 166 8.25 21.11 19.95
N THR A 167 7.86 21.68 21.09
CA THR A 167 8.15 21.16 22.43
C THR A 167 7.07 20.23 22.98
N ALA A 168 6.21 19.65 22.12
CA ALA A 168 5.12 18.78 22.54
C ALA A 168 5.64 17.53 23.24
N THR A 169 5.08 17.23 24.41
CA THR A 169 5.39 16.02 25.18
C THR A 169 4.74 14.80 24.54
N PRO A 170 5.22 13.56 24.81
CA PRO A 170 4.57 12.34 24.31
C PRO A 170 3.09 12.24 24.66
N LYS A 171 2.69 12.73 25.84
CA LYS A 171 1.27 12.78 26.25
C LYS A 171 0.44 13.74 25.40
N ASP A 172 1.00 14.91 25.06
CA ASP A 172 0.34 15.87 24.15
C ASP A 172 0.13 15.25 22.76
N LEU A 173 1.14 14.55 22.25
CA LEU A 173 1.08 13.93 20.91
C LEU A 173 0.01 12.82 20.87
N ILE A 174 -0.09 11.98 21.89
CA ILE A 174 -1.14 10.95 21.99
C ILE A 174 -2.53 11.61 22.02
N PHE A 175 -2.71 12.65 22.82
CA PHE A 175 -3.98 13.35 22.92
C PHE A 175 -4.39 14.00 21.59
N VAL A 176 -3.44 14.70 20.93
CA VAL A 176 -3.67 15.32 19.62
C VAL A 176 -3.96 14.26 18.56
N SER A 177 -3.26 13.14 18.56
CA SER A 177 -3.53 12.04 17.63
C SER A 177 -4.97 11.54 17.73
N HIS A 178 -5.51 11.34 18.93
CA HIS A 178 -6.91 10.94 19.10
C HIS A 178 -7.89 11.99 18.55
N ILE A 179 -7.61 13.29 18.78
CA ILE A 179 -8.43 14.36 18.23
C ILE A 179 -8.39 14.34 16.68
N MET A 180 -7.20 14.15 16.10
CA MET A 180 -7.03 14.12 14.64
C MET A 180 -7.70 12.90 14.00
N ILE A 181 -7.73 11.74 14.67
CA ILE A 181 -8.51 10.58 14.24
C ILE A 181 -10.00 10.92 14.14
N CYS A 182 -10.56 11.50 15.21
CA CYS A 182 -11.98 11.89 15.23
C CYS A 182 -12.29 12.97 14.17
N PHE A 183 -11.42 13.98 14.08
CA PHE A 183 -11.57 15.06 13.09
C PHE A 183 -11.57 14.51 11.67
N PHE A 184 -10.59 13.70 11.30
CA PHE A 184 -10.48 13.15 9.96
C PHE A 184 -11.62 12.18 9.64
N GLY A 185 -12.09 11.40 10.62
CA GLY A 185 -13.28 10.55 10.48
C GLY A 185 -14.53 11.34 10.12
N LEU A 186 -14.74 12.49 10.77
CA LEU A 186 -15.83 13.40 10.43
C LEU A 186 -15.67 14.01 9.04
N VAL A 187 -14.45 14.38 8.66
CA VAL A 187 -14.14 14.90 7.32
C VAL A 187 -14.45 13.86 6.25
N MET A 188 -14.02 12.60 6.42
CA MET A 188 -14.34 11.52 5.48
C MET A 188 -15.85 11.30 5.33
N ALA A 189 -16.58 11.28 6.46
CA ALA A 189 -18.03 11.12 6.44
C ALA A 189 -18.74 12.30 5.72
N ALA A 190 -18.29 13.53 5.96
CA ALA A 190 -18.81 14.72 5.29
C ALA A 190 -18.57 14.67 3.77
N PHE A 191 -17.36 14.31 3.33
CA PHE A 191 -17.05 14.16 1.91
C PHE A 191 -17.88 13.05 1.26
N ALA A 192 -18.08 11.91 1.92
CA ALA A 192 -18.92 10.83 1.41
C ALA A 192 -20.37 11.31 1.18
N CYS A 193 -20.93 12.10 2.11
CA CYS A 193 -22.25 12.70 1.95
C CYS A 193 -22.30 13.72 0.80
N ILE A 194 -21.29 14.58 0.68
CA ILE A 194 -21.19 15.58 -0.40
C ILE A 194 -21.12 14.88 -1.75
N TRP A 195 -20.24 13.91 -1.94
CA TRP A 195 -20.08 13.20 -3.21
C TRP A 195 -21.36 12.47 -3.63
N ASN A 196 -22.01 11.82 -2.68
CA ASN A 196 -23.30 11.19 -2.94
C ASN A 196 -24.36 12.23 -3.36
N ALA A 197 -24.41 13.40 -2.72
CA ALA A 197 -25.38 14.46 -3.02
C ALA A 197 -25.20 15.07 -4.42
N ILE A 198 -23.95 15.18 -4.92
CA ILE A 198 -23.65 15.71 -6.26
C ILE A 198 -23.60 14.64 -7.34
N GLY A 199 -23.90 13.38 -7.02
CA GLY A 199 -23.97 12.28 -7.97
C GLY A 199 -22.62 11.72 -8.41
N ILE A 200 -21.56 11.92 -7.62
CA ILE A 200 -20.26 11.28 -7.84
C ILE A 200 -20.34 9.84 -7.31
N ASP A 201 -20.17 8.88 -8.18
CA ASP A 201 -20.19 7.47 -7.86
C ASP A 201 -18.78 6.86 -7.67
N LEU A 202 -18.75 5.59 -7.29
CA LEU A 202 -17.50 4.87 -7.04
C LEU A 202 -16.63 4.76 -8.30
N GLY A 203 -17.23 4.55 -9.46
CA GLY A 203 -16.51 4.44 -10.73
C GLY A 203 -15.79 5.73 -11.10
N TRP A 204 -16.45 6.86 -10.91
CA TRP A 204 -15.84 8.17 -11.10
C TRP A 204 -14.64 8.40 -10.17
N LEU A 205 -14.83 8.14 -8.86
CA LEU A 205 -13.76 8.29 -7.86
C LEU A 205 -12.55 7.42 -8.20
N PHE A 206 -12.79 6.19 -8.62
CA PHE A 206 -11.74 5.23 -8.95
C PHE A 206 -10.90 5.64 -10.18
N LEU A 207 -11.53 6.23 -11.20
CA LEU A 207 -10.85 6.70 -12.40
C LEU A 207 -10.09 8.03 -12.18
N VAL A 208 -10.59 8.90 -11.30
CA VAL A 208 -10.04 10.24 -11.04
C VAL A 208 -8.97 10.23 -9.94
N MET A 209 -8.98 9.24 -9.04
CA MET A 209 -8.04 9.15 -7.92
C MET A 209 -6.58 9.35 -8.36
N GLY A 210 -6.12 8.60 -9.35
CA GLY A 210 -4.74 8.65 -9.81
C GLY A 210 -4.33 10.00 -10.42
N LEU A 211 -5.29 10.73 -11.00
CA LEU A 211 -5.06 12.07 -11.54
C LEU A 211 -4.69 13.08 -10.43
N LEU A 212 -5.35 13.00 -9.27
CA LEU A 212 -5.09 13.92 -8.17
C LEU A 212 -3.72 13.71 -7.53
N ILE A 213 -3.24 12.47 -7.50
CA ILE A 213 -1.98 12.11 -6.85
C ILE A 213 -0.83 11.87 -7.84
N GLY A 214 -1.12 11.69 -9.13
CA GLY A 214 -0.17 11.27 -10.16
C GLY A 214 1.07 12.15 -10.27
N GLY A 215 0.92 13.47 -10.13
CA GLY A 215 2.04 14.42 -10.21
C GLY A 215 3.14 14.19 -9.18
N ALA A 216 2.81 13.60 -8.02
CA ALA A 216 3.76 13.35 -6.94
C ALA A 216 4.39 11.95 -6.96
N VAL A 217 4.00 11.05 -7.86
CA VAL A 217 4.48 9.66 -7.93
C VAL A 217 5.99 9.60 -8.10
N PHE A 218 6.54 10.20 -9.15
CA PHE A 218 7.98 10.18 -9.40
C PHE A 218 8.77 11.02 -8.41
N PRO A 219 8.31 12.22 -7.98
CA PRO A 219 8.93 12.92 -6.86
C PRO A 219 9.12 12.05 -5.62
N ALA A 220 8.08 11.31 -5.20
CA ALA A 220 8.16 10.42 -4.04
C ALA A 220 9.08 9.21 -4.29
N ALA A 221 8.99 8.57 -5.47
CA ALA A 221 9.85 7.46 -5.84
C ALA A 221 11.33 7.87 -5.85
N PHE A 222 11.66 9.01 -6.42
CA PHE A 222 13.02 9.52 -6.50
C PHE A 222 13.57 9.99 -5.15
N ALA A 223 12.71 10.44 -4.23
CA ALA A 223 13.12 10.79 -2.87
C ALA A 223 13.82 9.63 -2.13
N VAL A 224 13.54 8.38 -2.50
CA VAL A 224 14.14 7.17 -1.90
C VAL A 224 15.08 6.41 -2.85
N THR A 225 15.20 6.82 -4.12
CA THR A 225 16.01 6.10 -5.12
C THR A 225 17.08 6.95 -5.82
N TRP A 226 16.92 8.27 -5.88
CA TRP A 226 17.80 9.14 -6.63
C TRP A 226 18.44 10.22 -5.77
N GLN A 227 19.72 10.07 -5.46
CA GLN A 227 20.51 10.99 -4.64
C GLN A 227 20.56 12.45 -5.19
N GLY A 228 20.45 12.60 -6.51
CA GLY A 228 20.52 13.91 -7.17
C GLY A 228 19.21 14.70 -7.18
N GLN A 229 18.13 14.15 -6.64
CA GLN A 229 16.86 14.86 -6.58
C GLN A 229 16.95 16.07 -5.66
N THR A 230 16.43 17.22 -6.11
CA THR A 230 16.39 18.44 -5.31
C THR A 230 15.03 18.68 -4.69
N ARG A 231 14.99 19.37 -3.56
CA ARG A 231 13.73 19.81 -2.93
C ARG A 231 12.85 20.62 -3.90
N ALA A 232 13.46 21.53 -4.66
CA ALA A 232 12.75 22.33 -5.67
C ALA A 232 12.18 21.46 -6.78
N GLY A 233 12.96 20.44 -7.26
CA GLY A 233 12.51 19.48 -8.28
C GLY A 233 11.33 18.67 -7.80
N ALA A 234 11.36 18.16 -6.57
CA ALA A 234 10.27 17.36 -6.01
C ALA A 234 8.98 18.19 -5.88
N ILE A 235 9.05 19.38 -5.27
CA ILE A 235 7.88 20.25 -5.06
C ILE A 235 7.30 20.73 -6.40
N SER A 236 8.16 21.23 -7.31
CA SER A 236 7.69 21.72 -8.62
C SER A 236 7.13 20.58 -9.46
N GLY A 237 7.74 19.40 -9.44
CA GLY A 237 7.23 18.21 -10.14
C GLY A 237 5.84 17.82 -9.69
N ALA A 238 5.62 17.73 -8.38
CA ALA A 238 4.31 17.39 -7.81
C ALA A 238 3.23 18.43 -8.17
N LEU A 239 3.52 19.73 -7.98
CA LEU A 239 2.54 20.80 -8.22
C LEU A 239 2.24 21.01 -9.70
N VAL A 240 3.28 21.08 -10.54
CA VAL A 240 3.11 21.26 -12.00
C VAL A 240 2.48 20.01 -12.62
N GLY A 241 2.84 18.81 -12.13
CA GLY A 241 2.21 17.57 -12.55
C GLY A 241 0.72 17.54 -12.23
N LEU A 242 0.33 17.92 -11.00
CA LEU A 242 -1.08 18.05 -10.65
C LEU A 242 -1.83 19.06 -11.53
N ALA A 243 -1.26 20.25 -11.73
CA ALA A 243 -1.86 21.28 -12.57
C ALA A 243 -2.01 20.83 -14.02
N ALA A 244 -0.99 20.16 -14.59
CA ALA A 244 -1.03 19.61 -15.94
C ALA A 244 -2.09 18.49 -16.08
N GLY A 245 -2.16 17.59 -15.08
CA GLY A 245 -3.16 16.54 -15.02
C GLY A 245 -4.58 17.07 -14.99
N LEU A 246 -4.88 18.02 -14.09
CA LEU A 246 -6.18 18.69 -14.00
C LEU A 246 -6.54 19.42 -15.31
N THR A 247 -5.58 20.13 -15.89
CA THR A 247 -5.79 20.86 -17.14
C THR A 247 -6.10 19.90 -18.30
N ALA A 248 -5.29 18.86 -18.49
CA ALA A 248 -5.50 17.88 -19.55
C ALA A 248 -6.84 17.18 -19.41
N TRP A 249 -7.20 16.78 -18.19
CA TRP A 249 -8.46 16.14 -17.87
C TRP A 249 -9.69 17.00 -18.25
N LEU A 250 -9.73 18.26 -17.77
CA LEU A 250 -10.86 19.14 -18.02
C LEU A 250 -10.93 19.63 -19.45
N VAL A 251 -9.77 19.89 -20.09
CA VAL A 251 -9.71 20.28 -21.50
C VAL A 251 -10.20 19.13 -22.38
N GLU A 252 -9.74 17.91 -22.15
CA GLU A 252 -10.18 16.74 -22.93
C GLU A 252 -11.68 16.47 -22.74
N ALA A 253 -12.20 16.58 -21.52
CA ALA A 253 -13.64 16.45 -21.27
C ALA A 253 -14.44 17.51 -22.05
N LYS A 254 -13.99 18.77 -22.05
CA LYS A 254 -14.66 19.86 -22.76
C LYS A 254 -14.55 19.74 -24.28
N VAL A 255 -13.38 19.40 -24.81
CA VAL A 255 -13.14 19.34 -26.25
C VAL A 255 -13.81 18.12 -26.86
N TYR A 256 -13.73 16.95 -26.22
CA TYR A 256 -14.26 15.70 -26.76
C TYR A 256 -15.78 15.55 -26.59
N TYR A 257 -16.32 15.97 -25.45
CA TYR A 257 -17.74 15.81 -25.12
C TYR A 257 -18.56 17.12 -25.21
N GLY A 258 -17.92 18.27 -25.36
CA GLY A 258 -18.60 19.56 -25.49
C GLY A 258 -19.05 20.21 -24.20
N GLU A 259 -19.08 19.46 -23.07
CA GLU A 259 -19.58 19.92 -21.76
C GLU A 259 -18.73 19.36 -20.60
N LEU A 260 -18.81 20.02 -19.45
CA LEU A 260 -18.17 19.57 -18.22
C LEU A 260 -19.27 19.14 -17.23
N THR A 261 -19.48 17.83 -17.13
CA THR A 261 -20.42 17.20 -16.21
C THR A 261 -19.72 16.07 -15.45
N VAL A 262 -20.36 15.53 -14.40
CA VAL A 262 -19.81 14.34 -13.71
C VAL A 262 -19.63 13.18 -14.70
N ALA A 263 -20.59 12.98 -15.62
CA ALA A 263 -20.52 11.90 -16.59
C ALA A 263 -19.35 12.06 -17.58
N THR A 264 -19.13 13.26 -18.12
CA THR A 264 -18.05 13.51 -19.09
C THR A 264 -16.67 13.53 -18.45
N THR A 265 -16.55 14.06 -17.24
CA THR A 265 -15.30 14.05 -16.49
C THR A 265 -14.92 12.66 -15.97
N GLY A 266 -15.90 11.77 -15.71
CA GLY A 266 -15.67 10.35 -15.39
C GLY A 266 -15.44 9.45 -16.59
N ALA A 267 -15.50 9.98 -17.82
CA ALA A 267 -15.31 9.19 -19.03
C ALA A 267 -13.84 8.76 -19.22
N SER A 268 -13.64 7.67 -19.95
CA SER A 268 -12.34 6.99 -20.09
C SER A 268 -11.24 7.84 -20.70
N TYR A 269 -11.54 8.62 -21.77
CA TYR A 269 -10.51 9.42 -22.45
C TYR A 269 -10.03 10.62 -21.64
N PRO A 270 -10.89 11.45 -21.04
CA PRO A 270 -10.47 12.52 -20.15
C PRO A 270 -9.67 12.02 -18.95
N THR A 271 -10.13 10.95 -18.30
CA THR A 271 -9.42 10.37 -17.15
C THR A 271 -8.06 9.79 -17.54
N LEU A 272 -7.94 9.14 -18.71
CA LEU A 272 -6.66 8.68 -19.24
C LEU A 272 -5.71 9.85 -19.50
N ALA A 273 -6.18 10.89 -20.23
CA ALA A 273 -5.38 12.06 -20.54
C ALA A 273 -4.86 12.76 -19.28
N GLY A 274 -5.73 12.95 -18.30
CA GLY A 274 -5.37 13.57 -17.01
C GLY A 274 -4.37 12.76 -16.20
N ASN A 275 -4.59 11.44 -16.05
CA ASN A 275 -3.68 10.56 -15.32
C ASN A 275 -2.29 10.54 -15.95
N MET A 276 -2.21 10.34 -17.27
CA MET A 276 -0.93 10.32 -17.97
C MET A 276 -0.23 11.68 -17.95
N ALA A 277 -0.96 12.77 -18.21
CA ALA A 277 -0.38 14.11 -18.17
C ALA A 277 0.19 14.44 -16.78
N GLY A 278 -0.53 14.09 -15.70
CA GLY A 278 -0.07 14.30 -14.32
C GLY A 278 1.23 13.57 -14.02
N VAL A 279 1.26 12.28 -14.26
CA VAL A 279 2.42 11.40 -13.97
C VAL A 279 3.63 11.78 -14.83
N LEU A 280 3.46 11.92 -16.15
CA LEU A 280 4.57 12.24 -17.06
C LEU A 280 5.12 13.65 -16.86
N THR A 281 4.27 14.63 -16.61
CA THR A 281 4.72 16.00 -16.32
C THR A 281 5.45 16.03 -14.98
N GLY A 282 4.95 15.35 -13.95
CA GLY A 282 5.62 15.21 -12.67
C GLY A 282 7.03 14.61 -12.82
N LEU A 283 7.18 13.53 -13.60
CA LEU A 283 8.47 12.94 -13.95
C LEU A 283 9.41 13.93 -14.63
N ILE A 284 8.95 14.54 -15.72
CA ILE A 284 9.79 15.42 -16.56
C ILE A 284 10.25 16.65 -15.76
N VAL A 285 9.34 17.33 -15.06
CA VAL A 285 9.66 18.52 -14.29
C VAL A 285 10.62 18.20 -13.14
N THR A 286 10.38 17.10 -12.42
CA THR A 286 11.28 16.67 -11.34
C THR A 286 12.70 16.41 -11.87
N CYS A 287 12.83 15.69 -12.98
CA CYS A 287 14.12 15.41 -13.58
C CYS A 287 14.81 16.67 -14.07
N VAL A 288 14.13 17.50 -14.85
CA VAL A 288 14.71 18.71 -15.45
C VAL A 288 15.18 19.70 -14.38
N VAL A 289 14.34 19.98 -13.40
CA VAL A 289 14.69 20.93 -12.32
C VAL A 289 15.83 20.41 -11.46
N SER A 290 15.84 19.11 -11.16
CA SER A 290 16.91 18.50 -10.36
C SER A 290 18.25 18.42 -11.12
N TRP A 291 18.25 18.25 -12.44
CA TRP A 291 19.48 18.24 -13.25
C TRP A 291 20.15 19.59 -13.37
N ILE A 292 19.41 20.70 -13.25
CA ILE A 292 19.99 22.06 -13.31
C ILE A 292 21.00 22.26 -12.16
N LYS A 293 20.66 21.81 -10.95
CA LYS A 293 21.52 21.88 -9.79
C LYS A 293 21.28 20.64 -8.92
N PRO A 294 21.93 19.50 -9.24
CA PRO A 294 21.70 18.26 -8.52
C PRO A 294 22.16 18.38 -7.05
N ASP A 295 21.38 17.77 -6.17
CA ASP A 295 21.71 17.65 -4.75
C ASP A 295 22.66 16.47 -4.52
N LYS A 296 23.19 16.34 -3.31
CA LYS A 296 23.98 15.21 -2.86
C LYS A 296 23.43 14.73 -1.52
N PHE A 297 22.25 14.11 -1.59
CA PHE A 297 21.57 13.63 -0.38
C PHE A 297 22.41 12.56 0.35
N ASP A 298 22.55 12.73 1.67
CA ASP A 298 23.22 11.75 2.52
C ASP A 298 22.24 10.66 2.97
N TRP A 299 22.42 9.46 2.42
CA TRP A 299 21.58 8.30 2.75
C TRP A 299 21.77 7.79 4.18
N SER A 300 22.80 8.23 4.93
CA SER A 300 22.97 7.84 6.34
C SER A 300 21.76 8.29 7.16
N ILE A 301 21.26 9.51 6.94
CA ILE A 301 20.07 10.07 7.61
C ILE A 301 18.85 9.15 7.47
N THR A 302 18.65 8.56 6.29
CA THR A 302 17.52 7.64 6.04
C THR A 302 17.71 6.29 6.71
N ARG A 303 18.94 5.80 6.81
CA ARG A 303 19.25 4.53 7.48
C ARG A 303 19.07 4.64 8.99
N ASP A 304 19.34 5.80 9.53
CA ASP A 304 19.29 6.07 10.96
C ASP A 304 17.85 6.25 11.49
N ILE A 305 16.84 6.34 10.62
CA ILE A 305 15.42 6.47 11.04
C ILE A 305 14.99 5.32 11.98
N ASN A 306 15.53 4.12 11.76
CA ASN A 306 15.20 2.93 12.53
C ASN A 306 16.32 2.53 13.52
N ALA A 307 17.34 3.35 13.66
CA ALA A 307 18.39 3.04 14.62
C ALA A 307 17.85 3.23 16.05
N PRO A 308 18.15 2.29 16.97
CA PRO A 308 17.74 2.39 18.35
C PRO A 308 18.25 3.67 19.00
N SER A 309 17.42 4.28 19.84
CA SER A 309 17.76 5.55 20.52
C SER A 309 18.98 5.44 21.43
N SER A 310 19.31 4.23 21.89
CA SER A 310 20.50 3.92 22.68
C SER A 310 21.81 4.16 21.92
N LEU A 311 21.82 4.08 20.57
CA LEU A 311 23.00 4.35 19.75
C LEU A 311 23.32 5.85 19.59
N TYR A 312 22.39 6.73 19.90
CA TYR A 312 22.56 8.18 19.72
C TYR A 312 22.96 8.93 21.00
N GLY A 313 23.01 8.26 22.18
CA GLY A 313 23.18 8.97 23.44
C GLY A 313 22.12 10.08 23.56
N ASP A 314 22.18 10.95 24.53
CA ASP A 314 21.24 12.08 24.72
C ASP A 314 21.29 13.18 23.60
N VAL A 315 21.89 12.89 22.46
CA VAL A 315 21.88 13.77 21.30
C VAL A 315 20.62 13.47 20.49
N ALA A 316 19.52 14.15 20.83
CA ALA A 316 18.38 14.29 19.92
C ALA A 316 18.93 14.66 18.53
N PRO A 317 18.45 14.06 17.41
CA PRO A 317 18.89 14.44 16.10
C PRO A 317 18.73 15.96 15.98
N SER A 318 19.85 16.67 15.96
CA SER A 318 19.86 18.10 15.71
C SER A 318 19.41 18.26 14.27
N VAL A 319 18.14 18.56 14.07
CA VAL A 319 17.66 19.13 12.80
C VAL A 319 18.56 20.35 12.58
N ASN A 320 19.45 20.23 11.61
CA ASN A 320 20.42 21.28 11.31
C ASN A 320 19.63 22.57 11.02
N PRO A 321 19.71 23.61 11.85
CA PRO A 321 18.91 24.83 11.69
C PRO A 321 19.20 25.55 10.38
N ASP A 322 20.29 25.24 9.70
CA ASP A 322 20.63 25.77 8.38
C ASP A 322 19.70 25.33 7.24
N VAL A 323 18.83 24.33 7.48
CA VAL A 323 17.81 23.88 6.50
C VAL A 323 16.52 24.71 6.58
N LEU A 324 16.32 25.45 7.67
CA LEU A 324 15.19 26.35 7.90
C LEU A 324 15.71 27.79 7.98
N GLY A 325 16.09 28.41 6.87
CA GLY A 325 16.59 29.76 6.82
C GLY A 325 15.87 30.72 7.79
N GLY A 326 16.51 31.05 8.89
CA GLY A 326 16.06 32.06 9.84
C GLY A 326 17.02 32.18 11.02
N ASP A 327 17.69 33.35 11.13
CA ASP A 327 18.50 33.78 12.25
C ASP A 327 17.83 33.51 13.62
N ALA A 328 18.46 32.75 14.46
CA ALA A 328 18.11 32.68 15.87
C ALA A 328 19.37 32.80 16.74
N THR A 329 19.52 33.97 17.28
CA THR A 329 20.48 34.36 18.32
C THR A 329 20.41 33.47 19.55
N THR A 330 21.57 33.00 19.94
CA THR A 330 21.88 32.24 21.17
C THR A 330 21.38 32.98 22.41
N THR A 331 20.50 32.35 23.18
CA THR A 331 20.27 32.73 24.60
C THR A 331 20.37 31.48 25.48
N THR A 332 21.47 31.47 26.23
CA THR A 332 21.68 30.54 27.38
C THR A 332 20.66 30.85 28.48
N ALA A 333 19.89 29.87 28.90
CA ALA A 333 19.01 29.93 30.05
C ALA A 333 19.54 29.07 31.22
N PRO A 334 19.38 29.56 32.48
CA PRO A 334 19.98 28.95 33.66
C PRO A 334 19.15 27.81 34.21
N GLY A 335 19.84 26.93 34.97
CA GLY A 335 19.35 25.68 35.49
C GLY A 335 18.11 25.78 36.40
N HIS A 336 17.26 24.81 36.27
CA HIS A 336 16.22 24.48 37.23
C HIS A 336 16.45 23.06 37.74
N GLU A 337 16.79 22.98 39.02
CA GLU A 337 16.73 21.72 39.82
C GLU A 337 15.26 21.27 39.92
N GLY A 338 14.95 20.08 39.45
CA GLY A 338 13.67 19.42 39.61
C GLY A 338 13.81 18.26 40.64
N PRO A 339 12.73 17.86 41.33
CA PRO A 339 12.77 16.96 42.46
C PRO A 339 13.18 15.53 42.08
N SER A 340 14.08 14.98 42.90
CA SER A 340 14.56 13.60 42.79
C SER A 340 13.41 12.60 43.03
N HIS A 341 13.00 11.92 41.95
CA HIS A 341 12.39 10.61 42.07
C HIS A 341 13.52 9.57 42.00
N ASN A 342 13.62 8.72 43.01
CA ASN A 342 14.48 7.52 43.03
C ASN A 342 14.01 6.59 41.89
N ALA A 343 14.55 6.78 40.72
CA ALA A 343 14.61 5.76 39.68
C ALA A 343 15.89 4.99 39.96
N GLU A 344 15.78 3.71 40.25
CA GLU A 344 16.91 2.79 40.31
C GLU A 344 17.69 2.94 39.02
N LEU A 345 19.00 3.23 39.12
CA LEU A 345 19.90 3.25 37.96
C LEU A 345 19.84 1.88 37.28
N PRO A 346 19.70 1.82 35.94
CA PRO A 346 19.81 0.55 35.21
C PRO A 346 21.14 -0.13 35.61
N THR A 347 21.08 -1.39 35.93
CA THR A 347 22.30 -2.16 36.21
C THR A 347 23.07 -2.37 34.90
N VAL A 348 24.40 -2.44 34.97
CA VAL A 348 25.29 -2.69 33.80
C VAL A 348 24.84 -3.91 32.97
N LEU A 349 24.18 -4.87 33.61
CA LEU A 349 23.61 -6.06 32.98
C LEU A 349 22.36 -5.75 32.13
N ASP A 350 21.61 -4.70 32.44
CA ASP A 350 20.44 -4.28 31.65
C ASP A 350 20.91 -3.47 30.43
N GLU A 351 21.96 -2.64 30.57
CA GLU A 351 22.60 -1.92 29.44
C GLU A 351 23.25 -2.88 28.44
N GLU A 352 23.98 -3.93 28.91
CA GLU A 352 24.55 -4.94 28.01
C GLU A 352 23.48 -5.75 27.28
N LYS A 353 22.33 -5.97 27.90
CA LYS A 353 21.23 -6.70 27.30
C LYS A 353 20.50 -5.86 26.25
N ASP A 354 20.27 -4.58 26.54
CA ASP A 354 19.70 -3.63 25.62
C ASP A 354 20.62 -3.41 24.42
N GLU A 355 21.95 -3.26 24.63
CA GLU A 355 22.94 -3.20 23.54
C GLU A 355 22.99 -4.48 22.68
N ALA A 356 22.80 -5.64 23.27
CA ALA A 356 22.79 -6.91 22.53
C ALA A 356 21.50 -7.07 21.71
N GLU A 357 20.36 -6.63 22.25
CA GLU A 357 19.08 -6.58 21.52
C GLU A 357 19.13 -5.54 20.39
N ASP A 358 19.73 -4.39 20.60
CA ASP A 358 19.92 -3.33 19.61
C ASP A 358 20.85 -3.79 18.47
N LYS A 359 21.94 -4.46 18.79
CA LYS A 359 22.85 -5.08 17.79
C LYS A 359 22.17 -6.21 17.02
N ALA A 360 21.26 -6.96 17.65
CA ALA A 360 20.47 -8.00 16.97
C ALA A 360 19.37 -7.42 16.05
N PHE A 361 18.96 -6.19 16.28
CA PHE A 361 18.02 -5.47 15.41
C PHE A 361 18.70 -4.96 14.12
N LEU A 362 20.00 -4.65 14.18
CA LEU A 362 20.77 -4.25 13.01
C LEU A 362 21.01 -5.47 12.11
N GLU A 363 20.24 -5.53 11.02
CA GLU A 363 20.37 -6.62 10.06
C GLU A 363 21.72 -6.60 9.35
N ASN A 364 22.30 -7.78 9.13
CA ASN A 364 23.56 -7.93 8.42
C ASN A 364 23.44 -7.33 7.00
N PRO A 365 24.34 -6.42 6.56
CA PRO A 365 24.32 -5.80 5.23
C PRO A 365 24.23 -6.80 4.07
N GLN A 366 24.83 -7.97 4.21
CA GLN A 366 24.75 -9.04 3.21
C GLN A 366 23.35 -9.64 3.11
N SER A 367 22.63 -9.76 4.23
CA SER A 367 21.25 -10.22 4.27
C SER A 367 20.32 -9.21 3.60
N LEU A 368 20.50 -7.90 3.88
CA LEU A 368 19.76 -6.82 3.24
C LEU A 368 19.98 -6.79 1.73
N GLN A 369 21.23 -6.93 1.26
CA GLN A 369 21.54 -6.96 -0.16
C GLN A 369 20.90 -8.17 -0.86
N ARG A 370 20.94 -9.35 -0.26
CA ARG A 370 20.25 -10.53 -0.82
C ARG A 370 18.75 -10.32 -0.90
N THR A 371 18.14 -9.76 0.13
CA THR A 371 16.71 -9.46 0.17
C THR A 371 16.33 -8.42 -0.89
N TYR A 372 17.16 -7.39 -1.08
CA TYR A 372 16.96 -6.38 -2.13
C TYR A 372 17.02 -7.01 -3.53
N ILE A 373 18.05 -7.81 -3.82
CA ILE A 373 18.17 -8.48 -5.13
C ILE A 373 17.00 -9.44 -5.37
N PHE A 374 16.60 -10.20 -4.37
CA PHE A 374 15.43 -11.07 -4.44
C PHE A 374 14.15 -10.28 -4.76
N ALA A 375 13.90 -9.20 -4.04
CA ALA A 375 12.74 -8.34 -4.27
C ALA A 375 12.76 -7.73 -5.68
N LEU A 376 13.91 -7.20 -6.10
CA LEU A 376 14.07 -6.58 -7.42
C LEU A 376 13.81 -7.58 -8.56
N VAL A 377 14.46 -8.74 -8.51
CA VAL A 377 14.30 -9.77 -9.55
C VAL A 377 12.87 -10.26 -9.59
N LEU A 378 12.28 -10.57 -8.44
CA LEU A 378 10.91 -11.08 -8.38
C LEU A 378 9.89 -10.02 -8.85
N SER A 379 10.05 -8.76 -8.46
CA SER A 379 9.19 -7.67 -8.92
C SER A 379 9.27 -7.47 -10.44
N ILE A 380 10.47 -7.48 -11.00
CA ILE A 380 10.66 -7.37 -12.47
C ILE A 380 10.01 -8.57 -13.18
N VAL A 381 10.25 -9.79 -12.71
CA VAL A 381 9.68 -11.01 -13.32
C VAL A 381 8.15 -10.98 -13.27
N LEU A 382 7.58 -10.60 -12.13
CA LEU A 382 6.13 -10.51 -11.96
C LEU A 382 5.52 -9.42 -12.84
N SER A 383 6.05 -8.20 -12.80
CA SER A 383 5.53 -7.09 -13.62
C SER A 383 5.64 -7.42 -15.11
N LEU A 384 6.78 -7.93 -15.57
CA LEU A 384 6.92 -8.33 -16.97
C LEU A 384 5.93 -9.45 -17.35
N SER A 385 5.74 -10.44 -16.49
CA SER A 385 4.85 -11.56 -16.78
C SER A 385 3.38 -11.14 -16.79
N MET A 386 2.95 -10.41 -15.75
CA MET A 386 1.53 -10.10 -15.52
C MET A 386 1.05 -8.90 -16.33
N ASP A 387 1.91 -7.90 -16.57
CA ASP A 387 1.51 -6.65 -17.23
C ASP A 387 1.88 -6.61 -18.72
N VAL A 388 2.88 -7.42 -19.15
CA VAL A 388 3.41 -7.35 -20.53
C VAL A 388 3.25 -8.68 -21.26
N ILE A 389 3.90 -9.75 -20.76
CA ILE A 389 4.05 -11.01 -21.51
C ILE A 389 2.71 -11.72 -21.70
N ILE A 390 1.83 -11.69 -20.69
CA ILE A 390 0.52 -12.34 -20.79
C ILE A 390 -0.50 -11.43 -21.50
N PRO A 391 -0.80 -10.18 -21.03
CA PRO A 391 -1.92 -9.42 -21.57
C PRO A 391 -1.65 -8.83 -22.96
N ILE A 392 -0.43 -8.36 -23.28
CA ILE A 392 -0.17 -7.69 -24.55
C ILE A 392 -0.29 -8.63 -25.76
N PRO A 393 0.32 -9.83 -25.79
CA PRO A 393 0.09 -10.77 -26.90
C PRO A 393 -1.36 -11.19 -27.03
N MET A 394 -2.07 -11.40 -25.92
CA MET A 394 -3.50 -11.74 -25.97
C MET A 394 -4.36 -10.59 -26.51
N PHE A 395 -4.03 -9.35 -26.16
CA PHE A 395 -4.67 -8.16 -26.71
C PHE A 395 -4.42 -8.02 -28.23
N LEU A 396 -3.17 -8.18 -28.66
CA LEU A 396 -2.77 -8.01 -30.08
C LEU A 396 -3.26 -9.15 -30.97
N SER A 397 -3.39 -10.37 -30.43
CA SER A 397 -3.88 -11.53 -31.19
C SER A 397 -5.39 -11.53 -31.44
N HIS A 398 -6.15 -10.60 -30.83
CA HIS A 398 -7.60 -10.57 -30.90
C HIS A 398 -8.26 -11.90 -30.45
N TYR A 399 -7.60 -12.62 -29.55
CA TYR A 399 -8.01 -13.97 -29.16
C TYR A 399 -9.33 -13.94 -28.38
N ILE A 400 -10.30 -14.74 -28.85
CA ILE A 400 -11.53 -15.04 -28.12
C ILE A 400 -11.33 -16.38 -27.42
N TYR A 401 -11.61 -16.45 -26.15
CA TYR A 401 -11.36 -17.64 -25.32
C TYR A 401 -12.17 -18.81 -25.83
N SER A 402 -11.49 -19.92 -26.10
CA SER A 402 -12.14 -21.20 -26.26
C SER A 402 -12.69 -21.71 -24.91
N LYS A 403 -13.64 -22.63 -24.95
CA LYS A 403 -14.20 -23.25 -23.73
C LYS A 403 -13.11 -23.87 -22.84
N SER A 404 -12.12 -24.51 -23.45
CA SER A 404 -10.99 -25.14 -22.75
C SER A 404 -10.10 -24.08 -22.09
N PHE A 405 -9.79 -22.99 -22.78
CA PHE A 405 -8.99 -21.90 -22.22
C PHE A 405 -9.73 -21.16 -21.12
N PHE A 406 -11.03 -20.91 -21.27
CA PHE A 406 -11.84 -20.32 -20.21
C PHE A 406 -11.91 -21.23 -18.97
N THR A 407 -12.02 -22.54 -19.16
CA THR A 407 -11.96 -23.49 -18.04
C THR A 407 -10.61 -23.44 -17.32
N PHE A 408 -9.50 -23.39 -18.08
CA PHE A 408 -8.16 -23.20 -17.53
C PHE A 408 -8.06 -21.91 -16.70
N TYR A 409 -8.54 -20.77 -17.26
CA TYR A 409 -8.58 -19.49 -16.59
C TYR A 409 -9.32 -19.55 -15.24
N VAL A 410 -10.50 -20.19 -15.22
CA VAL A 410 -11.29 -20.37 -14.00
C VAL A 410 -10.54 -21.24 -12.98
N VAL A 411 -9.91 -22.33 -13.39
CA VAL A 411 -9.11 -23.18 -12.49
C VAL A 411 -7.96 -22.42 -11.88
N VAL A 412 -7.22 -21.65 -12.68
CA VAL A 412 -6.11 -20.81 -12.19
C VAL A 412 -6.61 -19.76 -11.19
N SER A 413 -7.77 -19.12 -11.44
CA SER A 413 -8.36 -18.17 -10.50
C SER A 413 -8.73 -18.81 -9.15
N PHE A 414 -9.26 -20.02 -9.15
CA PHE A 414 -9.50 -20.78 -7.92
C PHE A 414 -8.21 -21.11 -7.16
N ILE A 415 -7.18 -21.59 -7.86
CA ILE A 415 -5.88 -21.87 -7.25
C ILE A 415 -5.34 -20.62 -6.57
N TRP A 416 -5.45 -19.45 -7.23
CA TRP A 416 -4.99 -18.19 -6.67
C TRP A 416 -5.76 -17.75 -5.44
N VAL A 417 -7.09 -17.85 -5.46
CA VAL A 417 -7.96 -17.53 -4.31
C VAL A 417 -7.62 -18.42 -3.10
N PHE A 418 -7.44 -19.73 -3.31
CA PHE A 418 -7.07 -20.63 -2.22
C PHE A 418 -5.63 -20.40 -1.71
N ALA A 419 -4.69 -20.07 -2.61
CA ALA A 419 -3.34 -19.68 -2.21
C ALA A 419 -3.35 -18.39 -1.38
N ALA A 420 -4.15 -17.41 -1.76
CA ALA A 420 -4.32 -16.18 -0.99
C ALA A 420 -4.95 -16.43 0.39
N LEU A 421 -5.99 -17.28 0.45
CA LEU A 421 -6.59 -17.72 1.71
C LEU A 421 -5.56 -18.40 2.63
N PHE A 422 -4.71 -19.25 2.06
CA PHE A 422 -3.63 -19.88 2.80
C PHE A 422 -2.65 -18.85 3.34
N MET A 423 -2.14 -17.95 2.49
CA MET A 423 -1.14 -16.95 2.86
C MET A 423 -1.66 -15.93 3.88
N CYS A 424 -2.89 -15.44 3.73
CA CYS A 424 -3.43 -14.40 4.59
C CYS A 424 -4.22 -14.92 5.79
N GLY A 425 -4.81 -16.12 5.69
CA GLY A 425 -5.65 -16.69 6.74
C GLY A 425 -4.96 -17.78 7.54
N ILE A 426 -4.51 -18.84 6.87
CA ILE A 426 -4.02 -20.04 7.54
C ILE A 426 -2.59 -19.89 8.05
N LEU A 427 -1.69 -19.35 7.23
CA LEU A 427 -0.27 -19.22 7.56
C LEU A 427 -0.02 -18.36 8.81
N PRO A 428 -0.61 -17.16 8.98
CA PRO A 428 -0.42 -16.37 10.19
C PRO A 428 -0.93 -17.07 11.45
N ILE A 429 -2.07 -17.78 11.37
CA ILE A 429 -2.60 -18.54 12.50
C ILE A 429 -1.65 -19.69 12.85
N TRP A 430 -1.09 -20.35 11.85
CA TRP A 430 -0.16 -21.45 12.08
C TRP A 430 1.18 -20.97 12.65
N GLU A 431 1.71 -19.85 12.17
CA GLU A 431 2.94 -19.26 12.69
C GLU A 431 2.78 -18.80 14.16
N THR A 432 1.61 -18.26 14.50
CA THR A 432 1.29 -17.79 15.86
C THR A 432 0.67 -18.87 16.75
N ARG A 433 0.74 -20.16 16.37
CA ARG A 433 0.09 -21.27 17.10
C ARG A 433 0.50 -21.40 18.57
N GLU A 434 1.73 -21.02 18.91
CA GLU A 434 2.21 -21.07 20.31
C GLU A 434 1.54 -19.98 21.16
N PHE A 435 1.43 -18.77 20.61
CA PHE A 435 0.66 -17.70 21.22
C PHE A 435 -0.79 -18.10 21.46
N TRP A 436 -1.44 -18.72 20.47
CA TRP A 436 -2.82 -19.19 20.62
C TRP A 436 -2.95 -20.28 21.69
N LYS A 437 -2.00 -21.21 21.78
CA LYS A 437 -1.99 -22.25 22.83
C LYS A 437 -1.85 -21.64 24.23
N ASP A 438 -0.99 -20.65 24.37
CA ASP A 438 -0.79 -19.99 25.65
C ASP A 438 -2.01 -19.14 26.04
N LEU A 439 -2.57 -18.37 25.12
CA LEU A 439 -3.79 -17.59 25.30
C LEU A 439 -4.99 -18.48 25.69
N PHE A 440 -5.24 -19.55 24.95
CA PHE A 440 -6.32 -20.50 25.28
C PHE A 440 -6.04 -21.25 26.59
N GLY A 441 -4.77 -21.56 26.88
CA GLY A 441 -4.37 -22.17 28.16
C GLY A 441 -4.66 -21.25 29.35
N GLU A 442 -4.52 -19.95 29.16
CA GLU A 442 -4.85 -18.94 30.16
C GLU A 442 -6.37 -18.75 30.30
N ILE A 443 -7.09 -18.56 29.20
CA ILE A 443 -8.56 -18.37 29.20
C ILE A 443 -9.27 -19.59 29.82
N PHE A 444 -8.80 -20.79 29.57
CA PHE A 444 -9.40 -22.03 30.10
C PHE A 444 -8.77 -22.49 31.42
N GLY A 445 -8.00 -21.62 32.12
CA GLY A 445 -7.49 -21.87 33.48
C GLY A 445 -6.43 -22.97 33.60
N ARG A 446 -5.77 -23.35 32.49
CA ARG A 446 -4.74 -24.39 32.50
C ARG A 446 -3.32 -23.94 32.82
N LYS A 447 -3.05 -22.63 32.79
CA LYS A 447 -1.77 -22.01 33.22
C LYS A 447 -2.05 -20.75 34.00
N LYS A 448 -1.47 -20.61 35.20
CA LYS A 448 -1.35 -19.31 35.88
C LYS A 448 -0.25 -18.53 35.20
N LEU A 449 -0.49 -17.25 34.90
CA LEU A 449 0.54 -16.33 34.45
C LEU A 449 1.68 -16.32 35.47
N VAL A 450 2.88 -16.56 35.01
CA VAL A 450 4.10 -16.14 35.69
C VAL A 450 4.25 -14.64 35.37
N GLU A 451 4.00 -13.79 36.32
CA GLU A 451 4.34 -12.36 36.23
C GLU A 451 5.80 -12.22 35.85
N GLY A 452 6.08 -11.56 34.74
CA GLY A 452 7.38 -11.00 34.41
C GLY A 452 8.33 -11.82 33.55
N THR A 453 7.90 -12.32 32.35
CA THR A 453 8.87 -12.66 31.31
C THR A 453 8.32 -12.26 29.94
N SER A 454 8.95 -11.24 29.35
CA SER A 454 8.82 -10.91 27.93
C SER A 454 9.11 -12.15 27.08
N PRO A 455 8.45 -12.34 25.92
CA PRO A 455 8.69 -13.51 25.08
C PRO A 455 10.12 -13.50 24.56
N SER A 456 10.93 -14.46 25.00
CA SER A 456 12.26 -14.67 24.47
C SER A 456 12.19 -15.16 23.00
N PRO A 457 13.01 -14.64 22.09
CA PRO A 457 13.10 -15.13 20.73
C PRO A 457 13.68 -16.54 20.69
N GLY A 458 13.13 -17.37 19.83
CA GLY A 458 13.29 -18.81 19.69
C GLY A 458 14.68 -19.38 19.92
N LYS A 459 14.76 -20.39 20.75
CA LYS A 459 15.92 -21.28 20.88
C LYS A 459 16.10 -22.05 19.56
N SER A 460 17.13 -21.71 18.81
CA SER A 460 17.70 -22.63 17.84
C SER A 460 18.44 -23.73 18.60
N SER A 461 18.19 -24.96 18.26
CA SER A 461 18.86 -26.16 18.75
C SER A 461 20.38 -26.03 18.64
N SER A 462 21.08 -25.82 19.77
CA SER A 462 22.52 -26.02 19.87
C SER A 462 22.79 -27.45 20.29
N GLN A 463 23.40 -28.21 19.40
CA GLN A 463 24.01 -29.49 19.71
C GLN A 463 25.15 -29.27 20.74
N THR A 464 25.11 -30.09 21.77
CA THR A 464 26.19 -30.30 22.74
C THR A 464 27.51 -30.68 22.06
N LEU A 465 28.54 -29.91 22.29
CA LEU A 465 29.94 -30.35 22.12
C LEU A 465 30.71 -30.08 23.40
N GLY A 466 31.41 -31.13 23.80
CA GLY A 466 31.98 -31.30 25.11
C GLY A 466 33.14 -30.37 25.47
N SER A 467 33.36 -30.31 26.74
CA SER A 467 34.43 -29.68 27.46
C SER A 467 35.83 -30.10 26.97
N GLN A 468 36.69 -29.17 26.60
CA GLN A 468 38.15 -29.30 26.74
C GLN A 468 38.75 -27.97 27.16
N SER A 469 39.63 -28.06 28.17
CA SER A 469 40.34 -26.98 28.82
C SER A 469 41.40 -26.28 27.95
N PRO A 470 41.87 -25.08 28.35
CA PRO A 470 42.70 -24.23 27.51
C PRO A 470 44.22 -24.50 27.73
N THR A 471 44.97 -24.59 26.64
CA THR A 471 46.42 -24.40 26.68
C THR A 471 46.94 -23.82 25.36
N HIS A 472 47.81 -22.83 25.54
CA HIS A 472 48.73 -22.23 24.57
C HIS A 472 48.26 -21.15 23.61
N ILE A 473 48.54 -19.95 24.09
CA ILE A 473 48.83 -18.73 23.34
C ILE A 473 50.26 -18.82 22.80
N LYS A 474 50.49 -18.53 21.51
CA LYS A 474 51.51 -17.59 21.01
C LYS A 474 51.63 -17.64 19.47
N GLU A 475 51.88 -16.42 18.94
CA GLU A 475 52.45 -16.11 17.63
C GLU A 475 51.52 -16.35 16.43
N THR A 476 51.05 -15.29 15.80
CA THR A 476 51.73 -14.58 14.73
C THR A 476 50.96 -13.29 14.38
N ALA A 477 51.54 -12.16 14.78
CA ALA A 477 51.35 -10.90 14.07
C ALA A 477 52.34 -10.94 12.89
N ASP A 478 51.80 -10.79 11.69
CA ASP A 478 52.40 -10.12 10.53
C ASP A 478 51.77 -10.64 9.25
N GLN A 479 51.53 -9.70 8.38
CA GLN A 479 51.03 -9.81 7.00
C GLN A 479 49.54 -9.54 6.80
N VAL A 480 49.23 -8.24 6.63
CA VAL A 480 48.39 -7.74 5.54
C VAL A 480 48.85 -6.31 5.20
N LYS A 481 49.77 -6.23 4.22
CA LYS A 481 49.91 -5.14 3.27
C LYS A 481 49.89 -5.77 1.89
N ALA A 482 48.83 -5.64 1.14
CA ALA A 482 48.72 -5.52 -0.30
C ALA A 482 47.24 -5.21 -0.64
#